data_9e2d56831acefe5eb14cb032bfafb268
#
_entry.id   9e2d56831acefe5eb14cb032bfafb268
#
_cell.length_a   1.000
_cell.length_b   1.000
_cell.length_c   1.000
_cell.angle_alpha   90.00
_cell.angle_beta   90.00
_cell.angle_gamma   90.00
#
_symmetry.space_group_name_H-M   'P 1'
#
loop_
_entity.id
_entity.type
_entity.pdbx_description
1 polymer ?
#
loop_
_entity_poly.entity_id
_entity_poly.type
_entity_poly.pdbx_seq_one_letter_code
_entity_poly.pdbx_strand_id
1 'polypeptide(L)'
;MKFNEQELDETIQPIKQTDLIYGIEDRPPFKDALFAAVQHLLAIFVAIITPPLIIASALKLDLETTGFLVSMALFASGISTFIQCRRFGPIGAGLLCIQGTSFSFIGPIITAGLMGGLPLIFGSCMAAAPVEMIISRTF
;
A
#
# COMPACT_ATOMS: atom_id res chain seq x y z
N MET A 1 17.00 -37.82 18.68
CA MET A 1 15.96 -37.00 19.26
C MET A 1 14.71 -37.21 18.38
N LYS A 2 13.76 -38.06 18.82
CA LYS A 2 12.53 -38.31 18.07
C LYS A 2 11.56 -37.18 18.45
N PHE A 3 11.30 -36.28 17.55
CA PHE A 3 10.20 -35.31 17.72
C PHE A 3 8.89 -36.09 17.72
N ASN A 4 8.10 -35.88 18.74
CA ASN A 4 6.82 -36.54 18.93
C ASN A 4 5.80 -35.90 18.00
N GLU A 5 5.29 -36.65 17.03
CA GLU A 5 4.29 -36.16 16.04
C GLU A 5 3.00 -35.63 16.73
N GLN A 6 2.74 -36.03 17.96
CA GLN A 6 1.62 -35.54 18.77
C GLN A 6 1.80 -34.09 19.25
N GLU A 7 3.05 -33.63 19.52
CA GLU A 7 3.32 -32.23 19.88
C GLU A 7 3.21 -31.26 18.69
N LEU A 8 3.42 -31.76 17.46
CA LEU A 8 3.22 -30.98 16.23
C LEU A 8 1.74 -30.76 15.92
N ASP A 9 0.89 -31.75 16.24
CA ASP A 9 -0.55 -31.66 15.97
C ASP A 9 -1.29 -30.74 16.95
N GLU A 10 -0.78 -30.57 18.17
CA GLU A 10 -1.33 -29.60 19.13
C GLU A 10 -0.93 -28.15 18.82
N THR A 11 0.17 -27.93 18.07
CA THR A 11 0.65 -26.58 17.75
C THR A 11 0.01 -26.02 16.48
N ILE A 12 -0.57 -26.87 15.62
CA ILE A 12 -1.31 -26.48 14.43
C ILE A 12 -2.80 -26.70 14.69
N GLN A 13 -3.33 -26.01 15.68
CA GLN A 13 -4.79 -25.89 15.77
C GLN A 13 -5.24 -25.04 14.57
N PRO A 14 -6.13 -25.55 13.70
CA PRO A 14 -6.72 -24.70 12.67
C PRO A 14 -7.38 -23.52 13.38
N ILE A 15 -7.02 -22.30 12.97
CA ILE A 15 -7.65 -21.07 13.47
C ILE A 15 -9.15 -21.31 13.39
N LYS A 16 -9.79 -21.50 14.55
CA LYS A 16 -11.22 -21.71 14.62
C LYS A 16 -11.86 -20.49 13.95
N GLN A 17 -12.58 -20.70 12.85
CA GLN A 17 -13.37 -19.67 12.17
C GLN A 17 -14.32 -18.90 13.10
N THR A 18 -14.48 -19.38 14.33
CA THR A 18 -15.31 -18.79 15.39
C THR A 18 -14.74 -17.48 15.99
N ASP A 19 -13.49 -17.12 15.73
CA ASP A 19 -12.89 -15.88 16.24
C ASP A 19 -13.04 -14.68 15.28
N LEU A 20 -13.52 -14.92 14.06
CA LEU A 20 -13.83 -13.86 13.10
C LEU A 20 -15.25 -13.36 13.32
N ILE A 21 -15.38 -12.07 13.64
CA ILE A 21 -16.69 -11.41 13.82
C ILE A 21 -17.44 -11.33 12.49
N TYR A 22 -16.68 -11.11 11.38
CA TYR A 22 -17.21 -11.05 10.02
C TYR A 22 -16.36 -11.89 9.07
N GLY A 23 -16.98 -12.70 8.23
CA GLY A 23 -16.31 -13.40 7.12
C GLY A 23 -16.09 -12.50 5.92
N ILE A 24 -15.40 -13.02 4.88
CA ILE A 24 -15.04 -12.25 3.66
C ILE A 24 -16.30 -11.82 2.88
N GLU A 25 -17.35 -12.61 2.89
CA GLU A 25 -18.60 -12.34 2.18
C GLU A 25 -19.65 -11.60 3.04
N ASP A 26 -19.36 -11.43 4.34
CA ASP A 26 -20.28 -10.77 5.25
C ASP A 26 -20.32 -9.27 5.02
N ARG A 27 -21.48 -8.67 5.20
CA ARG A 27 -21.67 -7.23 5.12
C ARG A 27 -21.90 -6.69 6.53
N PRO A 28 -20.88 -6.07 7.15
CA PRO A 28 -21.03 -5.44 8.45
C PRO A 28 -22.06 -4.29 8.38
N PRO A 29 -22.72 -3.96 9.49
CA PRO A 29 -23.59 -2.79 9.54
C PRO A 29 -22.81 -1.52 9.22
N PHE A 30 -23.49 -0.57 8.59
CA PHE A 30 -22.86 0.66 8.07
C PHE A 30 -22.03 1.42 9.13
N LYS A 31 -22.48 1.41 10.39
CA LYS A 31 -21.79 2.08 11.49
C LYS A 31 -20.40 1.47 11.76
N ASP A 32 -20.33 0.14 11.81
CA ASP A 32 -19.08 -0.59 12.08
C ASP A 32 -18.13 -0.48 10.89
N ALA A 33 -18.68 -0.56 9.67
CA ALA A 33 -17.91 -0.36 8.44
C ALA A 33 -17.33 1.06 8.37
N LEU A 34 -18.10 2.09 8.70
CA LEU A 34 -17.64 3.47 8.71
C LEU A 34 -16.56 3.70 9.77
N PHE A 35 -16.76 3.18 10.98
CA PHE A 35 -15.78 3.30 12.06
C PHE A 35 -14.45 2.63 11.67
N ALA A 36 -14.49 1.41 11.14
CA ALA A 36 -13.32 0.69 10.66
C ALA A 36 -12.62 1.45 9.52
N ALA A 37 -13.38 2.02 8.57
CA ALA A 37 -12.83 2.80 7.47
C ALA A 37 -12.08 4.04 7.95
N VAL A 38 -12.66 4.80 8.90
CA VAL A 38 -12.02 5.97 9.50
C VAL A 38 -10.75 5.58 10.26
N GLN A 39 -10.80 4.49 11.03
CA GLN A 39 -9.64 3.99 11.77
C GLN A 39 -8.50 3.61 10.82
N HIS A 40 -8.79 2.89 9.73
CA HIS A 40 -7.79 2.53 8.71
C HIS A 40 -7.23 3.77 8.02
N LEU A 41 -8.10 4.73 7.66
CA LEU A 41 -7.67 5.98 7.04
C LEU A 41 -6.68 6.74 7.92
N LEU A 42 -7.01 6.91 9.21
CA LEU A 42 -6.13 7.62 10.16
C LEU A 42 -4.80 6.89 10.35
N ALA A 43 -4.82 5.57 10.44
CA ALA A 43 -3.60 4.77 10.62
C ALA A 43 -2.63 4.90 9.44
N ILE A 44 -3.14 4.93 8.19
CA ILE A 44 -2.27 4.95 7.01
C ILE A 44 -1.99 6.36 6.48
N PHE A 45 -2.78 7.35 6.89
CA PHE A 45 -2.65 8.72 6.40
C PHE A 45 -1.23 9.26 6.53
N VAL A 46 -0.64 9.12 7.72
CA VAL A 46 0.74 9.57 7.99
C VAL A 46 1.74 8.83 7.11
N ALA A 47 1.56 7.52 6.91
CA ALA A 47 2.45 6.73 6.08
C ALA A 47 2.42 7.13 4.60
N ILE A 48 1.29 7.61 4.09
CA ILE A 48 1.16 8.06 2.70
C ILE A 48 1.80 9.43 2.48
N ILE A 49 1.64 10.36 3.42
CA ILE A 49 2.15 11.73 3.26
C ILE A 49 3.63 11.89 3.59
N THR A 50 4.17 11.04 4.47
CA THR A 50 5.56 11.16 4.94
C THR A 50 6.60 11.04 3.81
N PRO A 51 6.56 10.04 2.91
CA PRO A 51 7.56 9.94 1.84
C PRO A 51 7.60 11.15 0.90
N PRO A 52 6.48 11.67 0.38
CA PRO A 52 6.50 12.91 -0.41
C PRO A 52 7.12 14.11 0.34
N LEU A 53 6.83 14.25 1.64
CA LEU A 53 7.40 15.33 2.45
C LEU A 53 8.92 15.19 2.62
N ILE A 54 9.41 13.95 2.86
CA ILE A 54 10.86 13.70 2.97
C ILE A 54 11.56 14.03 1.64
N ILE A 55 11.00 13.58 0.52
CA ILE A 55 11.55 13.84 -0.82
C ILE A 55 11.54 15.34 -1.12
N ALA A 56 10.44 16.02 -0.87
CA ALA A 56 10.32 17.46 -1.08
C ALA A 56 11.33 18.24 -0.25
N SER A 57 11.52 17.87 1.01
CA SER A 57 12.50 18.47 1.91
C SER A 57 13.95 18.24 1.43
N ALA A 58 14.26 17.01 1.01
CA ALA A 58 15.60 16.65 0.52
C ALA A 58 15.97 17.40 -0.79
N LEU A 59 14.98 17.60 -1.67
CA LEU A 59 15.15 18.32 -2.94
C LEU A 59 14.94 19.83 -2.81
N LYS A 60 14.64 20.33 -1.60
CA LYS A 60 14.36 21.75 -1.30
C LYS A 60 13.28 22.35 -2.21
N LEU A 61 12.20 21.59 -2.41
CA LEU A 61 11.08 22.04 -3.21
C LEU A 61 10.30 23.14 -2.50
N ASP A 62 9.67 24.00 -3.29
CA ASP A 62 8.77 25.04 -2.79
C ASP A 62 7.49 24.43 -2.18
N LEU A 63 6.80 25.23 -1.39
CA LEU A 63 5.61 24.80 -0.68
C LEU A 63 4.47 24.37 -1.61
N GLU A 64 4.33 25.05 -2.75
CA GLU A 64 3.29 24.75 -3.73
C GLU A 64 3.52 23.37 -4.37
N THR A 65 4.74 23.11 -4.84
CA THR A 65 5.13 21.80 -5.40
C THR A 65 5.02 20.69 -4.36
N THR A 66 5.42 20.95 -3.12
CA THR A 66 5.29 20.00 -2.01
C THR A 66 3.83 19.64 -1.75
N GLY A 67 2.95 20.64 -1.68
CA GLY A 67 1.50 20.45 -1.51
C GLY A 67 0.89 19.66 -2.65
N PHE A 68 1.32 19.94 -3.88
CA PHE A 68 0.90 19.18 -5.05
C PHE A 68 1.31 17.70 -4.97
N LEU A 69 2.57 17.41 -4.64
CA LEU A 69 3.07 16.03 -4.50
C LEU A 69 2.30 15.23 -3.43
N VAL A 70 2.06 15.84 -2.27
CA VAL A 70 1.27 15.21 -1.19
C VAL A 70 -0.17 14.93 -1.65
N SER A 71 -0.80 15.91 -2.30
CA SER A 71 -2.16 15.77 -2.80
C SER A 71 -2.27 14.65 -3.85
N MET A 72 -1.31 14.58 -4.76
CA MET A 72 -1.26 13.53 -5.78
C MET A 72 -0.98 12.15 -5.19
N ALA A 73 -0.15 12.04 -4.14
CA ALA A 73 0.08 10.79 -3.43
C ALA A 73 -1.19 10.27 -2.75
N LEU A 74 -1.95 11.14 -2.10
CA LEU A 74 -3.24 10.80 -1.48
C LEU A 74 -4.27 10.38 -2.54
N PHE A 75 -4.35 11.12 -3.64
CA PHE A 75 -5.28 10.83 -4.73
C PHE A 75 -4.96 9.49 -5.41
N ALA A 76 -3.70 9.24 -5.73
CA ALA A 76 -3.23 7.99 -6.31
C ALA A 76 -3.47 6.80 -5.38
N SER A 77 -3.20 6.96 -4.08
CA SER A 77 -3.50 5.95 -3.04
C SER A 77 -4.99 5.62 -3.00
N GLY A 78 -5.86 6.63 -3.03
CA GLY A 78 -7.31 6.44 -3.02
C GLY A 78 -7.80 5.67 -4.24
N ILE A 79 -7.35 6.04 -5.45
CA ILE A 79 -7.72 5.34 -6.68
C ILE A 79 -7.21 3.90 -6.68
N SER A 80 -5.94 3.69 -6.33
CA SER A 80 -5.32 2.36 -6.30
C SER A 80 -6.02 1.45 -5.29
N THR A 81 -6.35 1.97 -4.10
CA THR A 81 -7.11 1.26 -3.08
C THR A 81 -8.51 0.89 -3.58
N PHE A 82 -9.20 1.82 -4.26
CA PHE A 82 -10.52 1.55 -4.82
C PHE A 82 -10.48 0.44 -5.88
N ILE A 83 -9.48 0.45 -6.76
CA ILE A 83 -9.27 -0.60 -7.77
C ILE A 83 -8.98 -1.93 -7.07
N GLN A 84 -8.17 -1.92 -6.00
CA GLN A 84 -7.79 -3.12 -5.25
C GLN A 84 -8.98 -3.75 -4.51
N CYS A 85 -9.88 -2.92 -3.97
CA CYS A 85 -11.11 -3.39 -3.28
C CYS A 85 -12.11 -4.03 -4.24
N ARG A 86 -12.05 -3.72 -5.53
CA ARG A 86 -12.96 -4.26 -6.55
C ARG A 86 -12.22 -5.23 -7.46
N ARG A 87 -12.87 -6.35 -7.77
CA ARG A 87 -12.40 -7.27 -8.81
C ARG A 87 -12.88 -6.80 -10.17
N PHE A 88 -11.95 -6.30 -11.00
CA PHE A 88 -12.18 -6.01 -12.41
C PHE A 88 -11.44 -7.05 -13.27
N GLY A 89 -12.02 -8.22 -13.48
CA GLY A 89 -11.35 -9.31 -14.20
C GLY A 89 -10.08 -9.80 -13.46
N PRO A 90 -8.88 -9.71 -14.08
CA PRO A 90 -7.62 -10.11 -13.47
C PRO A 90 -7.03 -9.07 -12.51
N ILE A 91 -7.65 -7.89 -12.39
CA ILE A 91 -7.14 -6.76 -11.59
C ILE A 91 -7.94 -6.63 -10.30
N GLY A 92 -7.25 -6.42 -9.18
CA GLY A 92 -7.83 -6.26 -7.86
C GLY A 92 -8.02 -7.58 -7.12
N ALA A 93 -7.68 -7.59 -5.83
CA ALA A 93 -7.81 -8.77 -4.98
C ALA A 93 -9.23 -8.95 -4.41
N GLY A 94 -10.07 -7.91 -4.44
CA GLY A 94 -11.38 -7.90 -3.78
C GLY A 94 -11.29 -7.84 -2.25
N LEU A 95 -10.13 -7.45 -1.73
CA LEU A 95 -9.87 -7.28 -0.30
C LEU A 95 -9.51 -5.82 -0.04
N LEU A 96 -9.85 -5.32 1.16
CA LEU A 96 -9.43 -4.00 1.60
C LEU A 96 -7.92 -4.01 1.88
N CYS A 97 -7.15 -3.70 0.84
CA CYS A 97 -5.71 -3.53 0.92
C CYS A 97 -5.40 -2.09 0.52
N ILE A 98 -5.12 -1.24 1.52
CA ILE A 98 -4.85 0.17 1.26
C ILE A 98 -3.48 0.29 0.60
N GLN A 99 -3.46 0.89 -0.59
CA GLN A 99 -2.24 1.13 -1.35
C GLN A 99 -1.59 2.44 -0.90
N GLY A 100 -0.33 2.38 -0.55
CA GLY A 100 0.42 3.54 -0.07
C GLY A 100 1.81 3.62 -0.67
N THR A 101 2.52 4.69 -0.34
CA THR A 101 3.91 4.90 -0.74
C THR A 101 4.85 4.02 0.07
N SER A 102 5.86 3.45 -0.58
CA SER A 102 6.88 2.64 0.10
C SER A 102 8.09 3.49 0.49
N PHE A 103 8.51 3.34 1.75
CA PHE A 103 9.73 3.98 2.27
C PHE A 103 11.01 3.48 1.60
N SER A 104 10.99 2.25 1.06
CA SER A 104 12.15 1.64 0.39
C SER A 104 12.62 2.41 -0.83
N PHE A 105 11.73 3.15 -1.49
CA PHE A 105 12.05 3.91 -2.69
C PHE A 105 12.53 5.34 -2.42
N ILE A 106 12.48 5.83 -1.18
CA ILE A 106 12.87 7.20 -0.84
C ILE A 106 14.31 7.50 -1.26
N GLY A 107 15.26 6.63 -0.91
CA GLY A 107 16.66 6.78 -1.27
C GLY A 107 16.89 6.90 -2.79
N PRO A 108 16.48 5.91 -3.59
CA PRO A 108 16.56 5.98 -5.05
C PRO A 108 15.89 7.22 -5.66
N ILE A 109 14.71 7.61 -5.17
CA ILE A 109 13.97 8.78 -5.66
C ILE A 109 14.72 10.07 -5.36
N ILE A 110 15.27 10.24 -4.14
CA ILE A 110 16.09 11.41 -3.79
C ILE A 110 17.33 11.46 -4.68
N THR A 111 18.02 10.34 -4.89
CA THR A 111 19.21 10.28 -5.76
C THR A 111 18.86 10.71 -7.18
N ALA A 112 17.79 10.17 -7.76
CA ALA A 112 17.32 10.57 -9.09
C ALA A 112 16.93 12.05 -9.13
N GLY A 113 16.29 12.55 -8.09
CA GLY A 113 15.89 13.95 -7.96
C GLY A 113 17.07 14.92 -7.91
N LEU A 114 18.15 14.56 -7.21
CA LEU A 114 19.37 15.35 -7.15
C LEU A 114 20.14 15.36 -8.48
N MET A 115 20.01 14.29 -9.29
CA MET A 115 20.67 14.18 -10.59
C MET A 115 19.93 14.90 -11.71
N GLY A 116 18.60 14.88 -11.73
CA GLY A 116 17.81 15.41 -12.85
C GLY A 116 16.46 15.99 -12.46
N GLY A 117 16.23 16.26 -11.18
CA GLY A 117 14.99 16.86 -10.68
C GLY A 117 13.76 15.97 -10.82
N LEU A 118 12.59 16.58 -10.68
CA LEU A 118 11.30 15.88 -10.79
C LEU A 118 11.10 15.16 -12.14
N PRO A 119 11.53 15.72 -13.31
CA PRO A 119 11.37 15.00 -14.58
C PRO A 119 12.06 13.64 -14.61
N LEU A 120 13.26 13.52 -14.00
CA LEU A 120 13.97 12.25 -13.94
C LEU A 120 13.29 11.26 -13.01
N ILE A 121 12.74 11.73 -11.88
CA ILE A 121 11.96 10.88 -10.96
C ILE A 121 10.75 10.28 -11.69
N PHE A 122 9.93 11.12 -12.29
CA PHE A 122 8.72 10.63 -12.99
C PHE A 122 9.07 9.76 -14.20
N GLY A 123 10.10 10.13 -14.96
CA GLY A 123 10.57 9.34 -16.09
C GLY A 123 11.05 7.94 -15.67
N SER A 124 11.83 7.84 -14.60
CA SER A 124 12.30 6.55 -14.09
C SER A 124 11.15 5.67 -13.54
N CYS A 125 10.19 6.26 -12.84
CA CYS A 125 9.01 5.55 -12.36
C CYS A 125 8.15 5.02 -13.52
N MET A 126 7.94 5.83 -14.56
CA MET A 126 7.21 5.39 -15.76
C MET A 126 7.93 4.29 -16.53
N ALA A 127 9.27 4.33 -16.57
CA ALA A 127 10.07 3.27 -17.21
C ALA A 127 10.10 1.98 -16.37
N ALA A 128 10.04 2.07 -15.04
CA ALA A 128 10.03 0.91 -14.15
C ALA A 128 8.69 0.15 -14.17
N ALA A 129 7.56 0.85 -14.34
CA ALA A 129 6.23 0.25 -14.28
C ALA A 129 6.02 -0.95 -15.22
N PRO A 130 6.38 -0.91 -16.54
CA PRO A 130 6.26 -2.08 -17.41
C PRO A 130 7.17 -3.24 -17.00
N VAL A 131 8.34 -2.95 -16.42
CA VAL A 131 9.26 -3.99 -15.92
C VAL A 131 8.63 -4.71 -14.73
N GLU A 132 8.05 -3.98 -13.78
CA GLU A 132 7.33 -4.56 -12.65
C GLU A 132 6.12 -5.41 -13.10
N MET A 133 5.38 -4.96 -14.10
CA MET A 133 4.27 -5.72 -14.68
C MET A 133 4.73 -7.05 -15.28
N ILE A 134 5.86 -7.08 -15.98
CA ILE A 134 6.43 -8.30 -16.57
C ILE A 134 6.89 -9.25 -15.46
N ILE A 135 7.61 -8.74 -14.45
CA ILE A 135 8.09 -9.52 -13.32
C ILE A 135 6.91 -10.12 -12.54
N SER A 136 5.91 -9.32 -12.23
CA SER A 136 4.70 -9.78 -11.51
C SER A 136 3.92 -10.87 -12.24
N ARG A 137 4.03 -10.95 -13.57
CA ARG A 137 3.40 -12.02 -14.37
C ARG A 137 4.22 -13.31 -14.42
N THR A 138 5.51 -13.24 -14.10
CA THR A 138 6.44 -14.38 -14.19
C THR A 138 6.49 -15.15 -12.88
N PHE A 139 6.15 -14.53 -11.76
CA PHE A 139 6.07 -15.12 -10.42
C PHE A 139 4.61 -15.23 -9.96
#